data_c0f59866460f47263bdc23bdc16e139f
#
_entry.id   c0f59866460f47263bdc23bdc16e139f
#
_cell.length_a   1.000
_cell.length_b   1.000
_cell.length_c   1.000
_cell.angle_alpha   90.00
_cell.angle_beta   90.00
_cell.angle_gamma   90.00
#
_symmetry.space_group_name_H-M   'P 1'
#
loop_
_entity.id
_entity.type
_entity.pdbx_description
1 polymer ?
#
loop_
_entity_poly.entity_id
_entity_poly.type
_entity_poly.pdbx_seq_one_letter_code
_entity_poly.pdbx_strand_id
1 'polypeptide(L)'
;MHIFSVPTDLCGRTCALLKSVEKIANRIGYVRNSIFGGLWSFESDKNKADSAYTQDELRPHTDSTYSNDAPGLQLLLCCEYNARGGESIMVDGLKIAETIKKENQPMYELMTKINVKGNYIGDGVYLEAERPIFKLNENNEIVQVSFNNYDRAPFRFEKDLTLKFYEAIKKFDLIANNKDYQWRHILKPGELLIFNNWRILHGRGSFNGVRKMSGCYINKEDFDSSCKLNGIN
;
A
#
# COMPACT_ATOMS: atom_id res chain seq x y z
N MET A 1 -3.16 11.21 -3.94
CA MET A 1 -4.29 10.25 -4.02
C MET A 1 -5.41 10.88 -4.82
N HIS A 2 -5.94 10.18 -5.81
CA HIS A 2 -7.04 10.64 -6.66
C HIS A 2 -8.03 9.51 -6.89
N ILE A 3 -9.32 9.85 -6.99
CA ILE A 3 -10.39 8.95 -7.42
C ILE A 3 -10.85 9.41 -8.80
N PHE A 4 -11.00 8.45 -9.71
CA PHE A 4 -11.49 8.66 -11.07
C PHE A 4 -12.70 7.78 -11.32
N SER A 5 -13.69 8.28 -12.05
CA SER A 5 -14.79 7.46 -12.55
C SER A 5 -14.44 6.91 -13.93
N VAL A 6 -14.45 5.60 -14.05
CA VAL A 6 -14.31 4.92 -15.35
C VAL A 6 -15.72 4.72 -15.92
N PRO A 7 -15.98 5.00 -17.21
CA PRO A 7 -17.31 4.82 -17.80
C PRO A 7 -17.86 3.41 -17.55
N THR A 8 -19.06 3.34 -17.00
CA THR A 8 -19.72 2.10 -16.57
C THR A 8 -20.26 1.23 -17.71
N ASP A 9 -20.32 1.78 -18.92
CA ASP A 9 -20.72 1.03 -20.13
C ASP A 9 -19.81 -0.18 -20.42
N LEU A 10 -18.62 -0.18 -19.79
CA LEU A 10 -17.66 -1.28 -19.77
C LEU A 10 -17.87 -2.24 -18.58
N CYS A 11 -18.78 -1.92 -17.67
CA CYS A 11 -18.92 -2.59 -16.37
C CYS A 11 -19.54 -4.01 -16.45
N GLY A 12 -20.07 -4.40 -17.59
CA GLY A 12 -20.74 -5.71 -17.75
C GLY A 12 -19.81 -6.93 -17.88
N ARG A 13 -18.47 -6.74 -17.98
CA ARG A 13 -17.50 -7.85 -18.12
C ARG A 13 -16.18 -7.50 -17.46
N THR A 14 -15.75 -8.28 -16.48
CA THR A 14 -14.47 -8.14 -15.75
C THR A 14 -13.26 -7.88 -16.69
N CYS A 15 -13.25 -8.51 -17.86
CA CYS A 15 -12.20 -8.34 -18.87
C CYS A 15 -12.15 -6.92 -19.45
N ALA A 16 -13.27 -6.23 -19.60
CA ALA A 16 -13.30 -4.85 -20.12
C ALA A 16 -12.77 -3.85 -19.08
N LEU A 17 -13.03 -4.09 -17.80
CA LEU A 17 -12.55 -3.26 -16.69
C LEU A 17 -11.04 -3.39 -16.49
N LEU A 18 -10.48 -4.60 -16.56
CA LEU A 18 -9.02 -4.83 -16.54
C LEU A 18 -8.31 -4.07 -17.66
N LYS A 19 -8.86 -4.10 -18.89
CA LYS A 19 -8.33 -3.31 -20.02
C LYS A 19 -8.38 -1.80 -19.77
N SER A 20 -9.35 -1.31 -19.00
CA SER A 20 -9.44 0.11 -18.64
C SER A 20 -8.36 0.51 -17.64
N VAL A 21 -8.08 -0.34 -16.63
CA VAL A 21 -6.96 -0.12 -15.70
C VAL A 21 -5.64 -0.09 -16.45
N GLU A 22 -5.42 -1.06 -17.35
CA GLU A 22 -4.21 -1.13 -18.16
C GLU A 22 -4.03 0.12 -19.05
N LYS A 23 -5.08 0.60 -19.71
CA LYS A 23 -5.03 1.83 -20.52
C LYS A 23 -4.66 3.05 -19.70
N ILE A 24 -5.16 3.17 -18.47
CA ILE A 24 -4.83 4.28 -17.59
C ILE A 24 -3.40 4.14 -17.08
N ALA A 25 -3.00 2.94 -16.66
CA ALA A 25 -1.64 2.66 -16.21
C ALA A 25 -0.61 3.02 -17.30
N ASN A 26 -0.82 2.59 -18.54
CA ASN A 26 0.08 2.85 -19.68
C ASN A 26 0.19 4.33 -20.09
N ARG A 27 -0.68 5.22 -19.56
CA ARG A 27 -0.52 6.67 -19.68
C ARG A 27 0.41 7.27 -18.64
N ILE A 28 0.64 6.53 -17.55
CA ILE A 28 1.48 6.96 -16.43
C ILE A 28 2.85 6.32 -16.54
N GLY A 29 2.90 5.02 -16.78
CA GLY A 29 4.11 4.22 -16.87
C GLY A 29 3.78 2.77 -17.26
N TYR A 30 4.77 1.89 -17.19
CA TYR A 30 4.58 0.47 -17.50
C TYR A 30 3.88 -0.25 -16.35
N VAL A 31 2.97 -1.17 -16.70
CA VAL A 31 2.40 -2.10 -15.70
C VAL A 31 3.51 -3.01 -15.19
N ARG A 32 3.73 -2.98 -13.87
CA ARG A 32 4.74 -3.80 -13.20
C ARG A 32 4.26 -5.23 -13.06
N ASN A 33 5.07 -6.19 -13.47
CA ASN A 33 4.90 -7.58 -13.08
C ASN A 33 5.32 -7.78 -11.61
N SER A 34 4.45 -8.38 -10.84
CA SER A 34 4.69 -8.78 -9.44
C SER A 34 4.41 -10.26 -9.26
N ILE A 35 4.52 -10.77 -8.04
CA ILE A 35 4.08 -12.15 -7.70
C ILE A 35 2.61 -12.42 -8.01
N PHE A 36 1.80 -11.36 -8.15
CA PHE A 36 0.38 -11.43 -8.53
C PHE A 36 0.15 -11.28 -10.05
N GLY A 37 1.22 -11.22 -10.85
CA GLY A 37 1.18 -10.86 -12.27
C GLY A 37 1.21 -9.34 -12.50
N GLY A 38 0.95 -8.91 -13.73
CA GLY A 38 0.89 -7.49 -14.10
C GLY A 38 -0.47 -6.88 -13.72
N LEU A 39 -1.54 -7.42 -14.30
CA LEU A 39 -2.91 -7.07 -13.95
C LEU A 39 -3.46 -8.16 -13.02
N TRP A 40 -3.93 -7.77 -11.85
CA TRP A 40 -4.48 -8.70 -10.88
C TRP A 40 -5.94 -8.36 -10.56
N SER A 41 -6.67 -9.39 -10.16
CA SER A 41 -8.04 -9.28 -9.69
C SER A 41 -8.20 -10.13 -8.44
N PHE A 42 -8.84 -9.59 -7.43
CA PHE A 42 -9.16 -10.35 -6.24
C PHE A 42 -10.62 -10.19 -5.83
N GLU A 43 -11.13 -11.29 -5.40
CA GLU A 43 -12.41 -11.51 -4.77
C GLU A 43 -12.13 -12.32 -3.51
N SER A 44 -13.00 -12.24 -2.52
CA SER A 44 -12.81 -13.02 -1.30
C SER A 44 -12.71 -14.51 -1.61
N ASP A 45 -11.58 -15.14 -1.26
CA ASP A 45 -11.30 -16.56 -1.45
C ASP A 45 -10.57 -17.13 -0.22
N LYS A 46 -11.23 -18.02 0.49
CA LYS A 46 -10.70 -18.65 1.71
C LYS A 46 -9.52 -19.61 1.47
N ASN A 47 -9.25 -19.99 0.23
CA ASN A 47 -8.17 -20.91 -0.12
C ASN A 47 -6.84 -20.19 -0.41
N LYS A 48 -6.83 -18.87 -0.42
CA LYS A 48 -5.62 -18.06 -0.66
C LYS A 48 -5.00 -17.60 0.65
N ALA A 49 -3.69 -17.65 0.72
CA ALA A 49 -2.91 -17.28 1.92
C ALA A 49 -2.80 -15.76 2.13
N ASP A 50 -2.92 -14.96 1.05
CA ASP A 50 -2.79 -13.51 1.14
C ASP A 50 -4.02 -12.88 1.80
N SER A 51 -3.79 -11.95 2.72
CA SER A 51 -4.82 -11.23 3.48
C SER A 51 -5.77 -10.39 2.60
N ALA A 52 -5.36 -10.01 1.39
CA ALA A 52 -6.21 -9.31 0.43
C ALA A 52 -7.47 -10.11 0.04
N TYR A 53 -7.41 -11.44 0.13
CA TYR A 53 -8.53 -12.35 -0.21
C TYR A 53 -9.45 -12.67 0.98
N THR A 54 -9.17 -12.17 2.18
CA THR A 54 -10.04 -12.35 3.36
C THR A 54 -11.17 -11.33 3.39
N GLN A 55 -12.17 -11.54 4.25
CA GLN A 55 -13.22 -10.58 4.56
C GLN A 55 -12.93 -9.77 5.84
N ASP A 56 -11.86 -10.11 6.54
CA ASP A 56 -11.43 -9.43 7.75
C ASP A 56 -10.89 -8.03 7.46
N GLU A 57 -10.79 -7.21 8.48
CA GLU A 57 -10.14 -5.92 8.38
C GLU A 57 -8.67 -6.08 7.96
N LEU A 58 -8.26 -5.29 6.99
CA LEU A 58 -6.88 -5.15 6.59
C LEU A 58 -6.36 -3.79 7.06
N ARG A 59 -5.48 -3.79 8.06
CA ARG A 59 -4.95 -2.56 8.66
C ARG A 59 -4.10 -1.78 7.68
N PRO A 60 -3.99 -0.45 7.84
CA PRO A 60 -3.16 0.39 6.99
C PRO A 60 -1.71 -0.09 6.89
N HIS A 61 -1.24 -0.30 5.67
CA HIS A 61 0.10 -0.79 5.33
C HIS A 61 0.55 -0.23 3.97
N THR A 62 1.83 -0.35 3.67
CA THR A 62 2.38 -0.19 2.33
C THR A 62 2.69 -1.56 1.75
N ASP A 63 2.50 -1.73 0.45
CA ASP A 63 2.70 -3.01 -0.23
C ASP A 63 4.16 -3.35 -0.47
N SER A 64 4.44 -4.66 -0.48
CA SER A 64 5.71 -5.27 -0.89
C SER A 64 6.91 -4.76 -0.10
N THR A 65 6.79 -4.71 1.23
CA THR A 65 7.92 -4.38 2.11
C THR A 65 9.05 -5.41 2.03
N TYR A 66 8.75 -6.58 1.51
CA TYR A 66 9.67 -7.68 1.22
C TYR A 66 10.39 -7.57 -0.14
N SER A 67 10.13 -6.55 -0.94
CA SER A 67 10.77 -6.34 -2.26
C SER A 67 11.75 -5.17 -2.18
N ASN A 68 12.97 -5.34 -2.73
CA ASN A 68 13.95 -4.26 -2.83
C ASN A 68 13.43 -3.08 -3.66
N ASP A 69 12.65 -3.38 -4.67
CA ASP A 69 11.94 -2.41 -5.50
C ASP A 69 10.43 -2.52 -5.22
N ALA A 70 9.97 -1.89 -4.13
CA ALA A 70 8.54 -1.84 -3.83
C ALA A 70 7.78 -1.01 -4.88
N PRO A 71 6.52 -1.37 -5.23
CA PRO A 71 5.72 -0.62 -6.20
C PRO A 71 5.61 0.87 -5.83
N GLY A 72 5.73 1.75 -6.81
CA GLY A 72 5.60 3.20 -6.63
C GLY A 72 4.14 3.63 -6.55
N LEU A 73 3.36 3.30 -7.57
CA LEU A 73 1.91 3.55 -7.58
C LEU A 73 1.13 2.25 -7.53
N GLN A 74 -0.03 2.34 -6.90
CA GLN A 74 -1.07 1.32 -6.98
C GLN A 74 -2.33 1.92 -7.60
N LEU A 75 -2.89 1.19 -8.53
CA LEU A 75 -4.18 1.45 -9.15
C LEU A 75 -5.16 0.38 -8.67
N LEU A 76 -6.29 0.80 -8.10
CA LEU A 76 -7.28 -0.09 -7.50
C LEU A 76 -8.68 0.27 -8.00
N LEU A 77 -9.26 -0.57 -8.86
CA LEU A 77 -10.57 -0.40 -9.45
C LEU A 77 -11.60 -1.30 -8.76
N CYS A 78 -12.73 -0.72 -8.39
CA CYS A 78 -13.88 -1.51 -7.96
C CYS A 78 -14.64 -2.04 -9.18
N CYS A 79 -14.69 -3.37 -9.32
CA CYS A 79 -15.41 -4.05 -10.40
C CYS A 79 -16.84 -4.44 -9.99
N GLU A 80 -17.01 -4.85 -8.74
CA GLU A 80 -18.31 -5.25 -8.19
C GLU A 80 -18.34 -4.94 -6.70
N TYR A 81 -19.48 -4.43 -6.24
CA TYR A 81 -19.71 -4.19 -4.83
C TYR A 81 -21.17 -4.47 -4.49
N ASN A 82 -21.38 -5.58 -3.80
CA ASN A 82 -22.66 -5.98 -3.19
C ASN A 82 -22.35 -6.53 -1.78
N ALA A 83 -21.94 -5.62 -0.90
CA ALA A 83 -21.46 -5.95 0.43
C ALA A 83 -21.88 -4.89 1.46
N ARG A 84 -21.66 -5.20 2.73
CA ARG A 84 -21.72 -4.25 3.84
C ARG A 84 -20.30 -4.07 4.41
N GLY A 85 -19.83 -2.83 4.59
CA GLY A 85 -18.47 -2.53 5.01
C GLY A 85 -17.47 -2.60 3.86
N GLY A 86 -16.18 -2.81 4.14
CA GLY A 86 -15.13 -2.93 3.13
C GLY A 86 -14.71 -1.60 2.53
N GLU A 87 -14.91 -0.50 3.28
CA GLU A 87 -14.39 0.80 2.89
C GLU A 87 -12.86 0.76 2.74
N SER A 88 -12.35 1.37 1.69
CA SER A 88 -10.92 1.63 1.54
C SER A 88 -10.49 2.65 2.58
N ILE A 89 -9.35 2.38 3.23
CA ILE A 89 -8.77 3.21 4.30
C ILE A 89 -7.44 3.72 3.77
N MET A 90 -7.23 5.05 3.81
CA MET A 90 -5.99 5.68 3.38
C MET A 90 -5.43 6.55 4.49
N VAL A 91 -4.12 6.45 4.72
CA VAL A 91 -3.40 7.23 5.74
C VAL A 91 -2.14 7.84 5.14
N ASP A 92 -1.92 9.12 5.34
CA ASP A 92 -0.70 9.77 4.90
C ASP A 92 0.46 9.44 5.85
N GLY A 93 1.42 8.64 5.36
CA GLY A 93 2.61 8.23 6.11
C GLY A 93 3.53 9.40 6.49
N LEU A 94 3.56 10.49 5.70
CA LEU A 94 4.30 11.70 6.06
C LEU A 94 3.66 12.38 7.27
N LYS A 95 2.33 12.40 7.34
CA LYS A 95 1.62 12.95 8.50
C LYS A 95 1.88 12.15 9.77
N ILE A 96 1.96 10.82 9.68
CA ILE A 96 2.38 9.98 10.80
C ILE A 96 3.79 10.34 11.24
N ALA A 97 4.73 10.46 10.30
CA ALA A 97 6.12 10.80 10.57
C ALA A 97 6.26 12.17 11.27
N GLU A 98 5.55 13.20 10.77
CA GLU A 98 5.51 14.53 11.40
C GLU A 98 5.00 14.46 12.84
N THR A 99 3.94 13.71 13.08
CA THR A 99 3.35 13.53 14.41
C THR A 99 4.34 12.88 15.36
N ILE A 100 4.97 11.75 14.94
CA ILE A 100 5.95 11.05 15.77
C ILE A 100 7.17 11.95 16.02
N LYS A 101 7.68 12.65 15.00
CA LYS A 101 8.81 13.57 15.13
C LYS A 101 8.54 14.68 16.14
N LYS A 102 7.33 15.25 16.12
CA LYS A 102 6.92 16.30 17.06
C LYS A 102 6.77 15.79 18.49
N GLU A 103 6.21 14.59 18.66
CA GLU A 103 5.93 14.04 20.00
C GLU A 103 7.14 13.34 20.62
N ASN A 104 7.98 12.68 19.81
CA ASN A 104 9.14 11.91 20.26
C ASN A 104 10.21 11.82 19.17
N GLN A 105 11.08 12.81 19.12
CA GLN A 105 12.19 12.90 18.16
C GLN A 105 13.11 11.65 18.20
N PRO A 106 13.54 11.11 19.36
CA PRO A 106 14.34 9.89 19.39
C PRO A 106 13.65 8.69 18.75
N MET A 107 12.34 8.55 18.92
CA MET A 107 11.56 7.49 18.29
C MET A 107 11.50 7.64 16.77
N TYR A 108 11.32 8.87 16.28
CA TYR A 108 11.39 9.19 14.85
C TYR A 108 12.74 8.80 14.27
N GLU A 109 13.85 9.22 14.92
CA GLU A 109 15.21 8.88 14.49
C GLU A 109 15.47 7.38 14.47
N LEU A 110 14.93 6.65 15.43
CA LEU A 110 15.02 5.19 15.43
C LEU A 110 14.38 4.59 14.16
N MET A 111 13.21 5.09 13.76
CA MET A 111 12.50 4.66 12.56
C MET A 111 13.17 5.06 11.25
N THR A 112 14.06 6.05 11.26
CA THR A 112 14.86 6.43 10.07
C THR A 112 16.17 5.65 9.94
N LYS A 113 16.67 5.05 11.04
CA LYS A 113 18.00 4.40 11.09
C LYS A 113 17.94 2.89 11.11
N ILE A 114 16.89 2.30 11.72
CA ILE A 114 16.77 0.85 11.87
C ILE A 114 16.07 0.25 10.65
N ASN A 115 16.78 -0.65 9.97
CA ASN A 115 16.19 -1.43 8.90
C ASN A 115 15.22 -2.47 9.46
N VAL A 116 14.05 -2.52 8.86
CA VAL A 116 13.02 -3.52 9.12
C VAL A 116 13.06 -4.53 7.98
N LYS A 117 13.23 -5.79 8.34
CA LYS A 117 13.17 -6.89 7.38
C LYS A 117 11.71 -7.24 7.10
N GLY A 118 11.34 -7.20 5.82
CA GLY A 118 10.13 -7.83 5.31
C GLY A 118 10.46 -9.14 4.64
N ASN A 119 9.59 -10.13 4.72
CA ASN A 119 9.69 -11.37 3.97
C ASN A 119 8.34 -11.84 3.46
N TYR A 120 8.36 -12.51 2.32
CA TYR A 120 7.21 -13.22 1.76
C TYR A 120 7.67 -14.60 1.28
N ILE A 121 7.03 -15.62 1.82
CA ILE A 121 7.30 -17.03 1.49
C ILE A 121 5.98 -17.65 1.08
N GLY A 122 5.81 -17.92 -0.19
CA GLY A 122 4.56 -18.48 -0.74
C GLY A 122 4.57 -18.44 -2.28
N ASP A 123 3.60 -19.08 -2.90
CA ASP A 123 3.37 -19.04 -4.34
C ASP A 123 4.63 -19.34 -5.20
N GLY A 124 5.54 -20.18 -4.67
CA GLY A 124 6.77 -20.58 -5.35
C GLY A 124 7.90 -19.56 -5.27
N VAL A 125 7.78 -18.51 -4.44
CA VAL A 125 8.80 -17.48 -4.26
C VAL A 125 9.21 -17.32 -2.80
N TYR A 126 10.45 -16.87 -2.59
CA TYR A 126 10.99 -16.42 -1.32
C TYR A 126 11.62 -15.04 -1.54
N LEU A 127 10.97 -14.00 -1.03
CA LEU A 127 11.39 -12.61 -1.18
C LEU A 127 11.74 -12.00 0.18
N GLU A 128 12.83 -11.28 0.23
CA GLU A 128 13.29 -10.54 1.40
C GLU A 128 13.84 -9.18 1.00
N ALA A 129 13.55 -8.17 1.79
CA ALA A 129 14.16 -6.86 1.68
C ALA A 129 14.23 -6.19 3.05
N GLU A 130 15.17 -5.26 3.20
CA GLU A 130 15.36 -4.50 4.43
C GLU A 130 15.43 -3.01 4.11
N ARG A 131 14.66 -2.22 4.86
CA ARG A 131 14.73 -0.76 4.80
C ARG A 131 14.17 -0.12 6.06
N PRO A 132 14.54 1.13 6.39
CA PRO A 132 13.90 1.84 7.49
C PRO A 132 12.43 2.13 7.18
N ILE A 133 11.62 2.36 8.23
CA ILE A 133 10.22 2.77 8.09
C ILE A 133 10.13 4.10 7.34
N PHE A 134 11.01 5.05 7.68
CA PHE A 134 11.14 6.33 7.00
C PHE A 134 12.51 6.40 6.31
N LYS A 135 12.53 6.16 4.99
CA LYS A 135 13.75 6.32 4.20
C LYS A 135 13.96 7.79 3.87
N LEU A 136 15.13 8.32 4.22
CA LEU A 136 15.50 9.70 3.96
C LEU A 136 16.42 9.81 2.74
N ASN A 137 16.37 10.96 2.06
CA ASN A 137 17.38 11.40 1.10
C ASN A 137 18.53 12.16 1.80
N GLU A 138 19.47 12.66 1.00
CA GLU A 138 20.62 13.43 1.48
C GLU A 138 20.22 14.74 2.17
N ASN A 139 19.05 15.28 1.86
CA ASN A 139 18.50 16.50 2.48
C ASN A 139 17.68 16.22 3.76
N ASN A 140 17.68 14.97 4.26
CA ASN A 140 16.86 14.51 5.38
C ASN A 140 15.34 14.62 5.13
N GLU A 141 14.91 14.55 3.88
CA GLU A 141 13.50 14.48 3.50
C GLU A 141 13.06 13.02 3.35
N ILE A 142 11.84 12.70 3.77
CA ILE A 142 11.30 11.33 3.62
C ILE A 142 10.96 11.10 2.15
N VAL A 143 11.65 10.15 1.55
CA VAL A 143 11.40 9.72 0.15
C VAL A 143 10.57 8.46 0.05
N GLN A 144 10.52 7.66 1.13
CA GLN A 144 9.69 6.46 1.17
C GLN A 144 9.25 6.14 2.61
N VAL A 145 8.00 5.78 2.76
CA VAL A 145 7.43 5.13 3.96
C VAL A 145 7.24 3.65 3.66
N SER A 146 7.73 2.78 4.53
CA SER A 146 7.64 1.33 4.39
C SER A 146 7.15 0.71 5.70
N PHE A 147 5.87 0.30 5.74
CA PHE A 147 5.26 -0.25 6.95
C PHE A 147 4.24 -1.32 6.59
N ASN A 148 4.50 -2.55 7.00
CA ASN A 148 3.55 -3.65 6.86
C ASN A 148 3.78 -4.66 8.00
N ASN A 149 2.81 -4.80 8.90
CA ASN A 149 2.91 -5.74 10.02
C ASN A 149 2.67 -7.21 9.59
N TYR A 150 2.07 -7.44 8.42
CA TYR A 150 1.81 -8.79 7.91
C TYR A 150 3.07 -9.43 7.30
N ASP A 151 3.93 -8.60 6.68
CA ASP A 151 5.15 -9.05 6.01
C ASP A 151 6.39 -8.95 6.91
N ARG A 152 6.27 -8.35 8.09
CA ARG A 152 7.43 -8.05 8.93
C ARG A 152 8.03 -9.30 9.55
N ALA A 153 9.31 -9.56 9.25
CA ALA A 153 10.08 -10.60 9.88
C ALA A 153 10.42 -10.27 11.35
N PRO A 154 10.69 -11.29 12.21
CA PRO A 154 11.12 -11.06 13.59
C PRO A 154 12.42 -10.26 13.69
N PHE A 155 12.49 -9.33 14.64
CA PHE A 155 13.72 -8.59 14.93
C PHE A 155 14.72 -9.42 15.73
N ARG A 156 16.01 -9.17 15.46
CA ARG A 156 17.14 -9.79 16.16
C ARG A 156 18.13 -8.70 16.57
N PHE A 157 17.69 -7.82 17.47
CA PHE A 157 18.52 -6.79 18.08
C PHE A 157 18.81 -7.11 19.53
N GLU A 158 19.75 -6.34 20.15
CA GLU A 158 19.89 -6.29 21.60
C GLU A 158 18.55 -5.96 22.27
N LYS A 159 18.36 -6.51 23.49
CA LYS A 159 17.07 -6.46 24.21
C LYS A 159 16.49 -5.04 24.30
N ASP A 160 17.29 -4.08 24.75
CA ASP A 160 16.81 -2.70 24.95
C ASP A 160 16.45 -2.00 23.65
N LEU A 161 17.22 -2.25 22.58
CA LEU A 161 16.91 -1.74 21.26
C LEU A 161 15.64 -2.37 20.71
N THR A 162 15.46 -3.68 20.91
CA THR A 162 14.25 -4.41 20.49
C THR A 162 13.01 -3.81 21.15
N LEU A 163 13.04 -3.58 22.47
CA LEU A 163 11.90 -3.01 23.21
C LEU A 163 11.54 -1.61 22.69
N LYS A 164 12.53 -0.72 22.57
CA LYS A 164 12.33 0.65 22.06
C LYS A 164 11.76 0.64 20.64
N PHE A 165 12.22 -0.29 19.81
CA PHE A 165 11.76 -0.37 18.42
C PHE A 165 10.33 -0.91 18.32
N TYR A 166 9.94 -1.91 19.16
CA TYR A 166 8.55 -2.35 19.24
C TYR A 166 7.61 -1.28 19.79
N GLU A 167 8.05 -0.44 20.72
CA GLU A 167 7.30 0.74 21.16
C GLU A 167 7.08 1.73 20.02
N ALA A 168 8.11 1.94 19.19
CA ALA A 168 8.01 2.79 18.01
C ALA A 168 7.01 2.21 16.99
N ILE A 169 7.10 0.92 16.66
CA ILE A 169 6.14 0.22 15.78
C ILE A 169 4.71 0.36 16.32
N LYS A 170 4.52 0.13 17.62
CA LYS A 170 3.21 0.27 18.26
C LYS A 170 2.66 1.69 18.16
N LYS A 171 3.50 2.71 18.35
CA LYS A 171 3.11 4.11 18.21
C LYS A 171 2.69 4.44 16.79
N PHE A 172 3.45 3.98 15.78
CA PHE A 172 3.11 4.13 14.37
C PHE A 172 1.75 3.48 14.05
N ASP A 173 1.57 2.20 14.46
CA ASP A 173 0.34 1.44 14.23
C ASP A 173 -0.88 2.11 14.90
N LEU A 174 -0.73 2.63 16.12
CA LEU A 174 -1.79 3.35 16.82
C LEU A 174 -2.23 4.62 16.06
N ILE A 175 -1.27 5.40 15.51
CA ILE A 175 -1.59 6.60 14.72
C ILE A 175 -2.25 6.18 13.40
N ALA A 176 -1.72 5.18 12.70
CA ALA A 176 -2.26 4.71 11.43
C ALA A 176 -3.70 4.16 11.59
N ASN A 177 -4.04 3.58 12.76
CA ASN A 177 -5.38 3.08 13.04
C ASN A 177 -6.30 4.10 13.71
N ASN A 178 -5.82 5.31 14.02
CA ASN A 178 -6.68 6.39 14.51
C ASN A 178 -7.53 6.96 13.36
N LYS A 179 -8.84 6.96 13.54
CA LYS A 179 -9.80 7.44 12.53
C LYS A 179 -9.58 8.89 12.11
N ASP A 180 -9.04 9.74 12.97
CA ASP A 180 -8.73 11.15 12.65
C ASP A 180 -7.60 11.30 11.63
N TYR A 181 -6.79 10.27 11.42
CA TYR A 181 -5.73 10.20 10.42
C TYR A 181 -6.16 9.48 9.13
N GLN A 182 -7.37 8.89 9.12
CA GLN A 182 -7.86 8.04 8.06
C GLN A 182 -8.82 8.78 7.14
N TRP A 183 -8.56 8.72 5.85
CA TRP A 183 -9.60 8.90 4.86
C TRP A 183 -10.23 7.54 4.58
N ARG A 184 -11.59 7.46 4.60
CA ARG A 184 -12.34 6.23 4.40
C ARG A 184 -13.40 6.43 3.32
N HIS A 185 -13.48 5.49 2.36
CA HIS A 185 -14.45 5.56 1.26
C HIS A 185 -14.82 4.16 0.77
N ILE A 186 -16.10 3.94 0.53
CA ILE A 186 -16.57 2.75 -0.17
C ILE A 186 -16.48 3.01 -1.67
N LEU A 187 -15.51 2.37 -2.32
CA LEU A 187 -15.38 2.43 -3.77
C LEU A 187 -16.58 1.77 -4.43
N LYS A 188 -17.24 2.48 -5.32
CA LYS A 188 -18.36 1.99 -6.12
C LYS A 188 -17.84 1.33 -7.41
N PRO A 189 -18.63 0.42 -8.04
CA PRO A 189 -18.28 -0.13 -9.33
C PRO A 189 -17.96 0.98 -10.35
N GLY A 190 -16.80 0.88 -11.02
CA GLY A 190 -16.27 1.90 -11.94
C GLY A 190 -15.41 2.98 -11.27
N GLU A 191 -15.33 3.08 -9.95
CA GLU A 191 -14.38 4.00 -9.30
C GLU A 191 -12.98 3.38 -9.23
N LEU A 192 -12.00 4.15 -9.73
CA LEU A 192 -10.58 3.83 -9.72
C LEU A 192 -9.85 4.74 -8.75
N LEU A 193 -9.17 4.15 -7.79
CA LEU A 193 -8.31 4.83 -6.82
C LEU A 193 -6.85 4.68 -7.26
N ILE A 194 -6.12 5.81 -7.34
CA ILE A 194 -4.68 5.83 -7.63
C ILE A 194 -3.97 6.51 -6.47
N PHE A 195 -2.92 5.88 -5.96
CA PHE A 195 -2.13 6.43 -4.86
C PHE A 195 -0.66 6.02 -4.91
N ASN A 196 0.18 6.85 -4.28
CA ASN A 196 1.61 6.60 -4.12
C ASN A 196 1.83 5.67 -2.93
N ASN A 197 2.21 4.43 -3.20
CA ASN A 197 2.48 3.40 -2.19
C ASN A 197 3.74 3.69 -1.34
N TRP A 198 4.62 4.58 -1.81
CA TRP A 198 5.77 5.03 -1.02
C TRP A 198 5.43 6.12 0.00
N ARG A 199 4.18 6.59 0.03
CA ARG A 199 3.71 7.61 0.94
C ARG A 199 2.44 7.22 1.67
N ILE A 200 1.46 6.66 0.95
CA ILE A 200 0.12 6.40 1.47
C ILE A 200 0.03 4.96 1.94
N LEU A 201 -0.26 4.79 3.23
CA LEU A 201 -0.70 3.50 3.73
C LEU A 201 -2.14 3.28 3.32
N HIS A 202 -2.45 2.08 2.91
CA HIS A 202 -3.79 1.69 2.53
C HIS A 202 -4.25 0.47 3.34
N GLY A 203 -5.55 0.36 3.50
CA GLY A 203 -6.20 -0.70 4.22
C GLY A 203 -7.66 -0.86 3.79
N ARG A 204 -8.37 -1.70 4.49
CA ARG A 204 -9.77 -1.98 4.19
C ARG A 204 -10.50 -2.38 5.47
N GLY A 205 -11.68 -1.82 5.69
CA GLY A 205 -12.60 -2.30 6.71
C GLY A 205 -13.05 -3.74 6.44
N SER A 206 -13.45 -4.46 7.48
CA SER A 206 -14.09 -5.76 7.32
C SER A 206 -15.37 -5.64 6.49
N PHE A 207 -15.75 -6.69 5.77
CA PHE A 207 -16.97 -6.68 4.97
C PHE A 207 -17.64 -8.06 4.96
N ASN A 208 -18.91 -8.04 4.57
CA ASN A 208 -19.68 -9.24 4.33
C ASN A 208 -20.48 -9.07 3.02
N GLY A 209 -20.31 -10.01 2.10
CA GLY A 209 -20.90 -9.98 0.75
C GLY A 209 -19.87 -10.04 -0.35
N VAL A 210 -20.26 -9.62 -1.55
CA VAL A 210 -19.41 -9.67 -2.75
C VAL A 210 -18.69 -8.32 -2.92
N ARG A 211 -17.37 -8.36 -3.01
CA ARG A 211 -16.50 -7.24 -3.33
C ARG A 211 -15.40 -7.73 -4.26
N LYS A 212 -15.41 -7.22 -5.49
CA LYS A 212 -14.43 -7.59 -6.51
C LYS A 212 -13.63 -6.37 -6.93
N MET A 213 -12.33 -6.48 -6.78
CA MET A 213 -11.39 -5.43 -7.11
C MET A 213 -10.41 -5.92 -8.17
N SER A 214 -9.95 -5.00 -9.00
CA SER A 214 -8.88 -5.25 -9.96
C SER A 214 -7.89 -4.10 -9.92
N GLY A 215 -6.64 -4.37 -10.27
CA GLY A 215 -5.64 -3.32 -10.24
C GLY A 215 -4.32 -3.73 -10.86
N CYS A 216 -3.36 -2.85 -10.70
CA CYS A 216 -1.97 -3.05 -11.08
C CYS A 216 -1.06 -2.13 -10.28
N TYR A 217 0.22 -2.38 -10.43
CA TYR A 217 1.29 -1.51 -9.93
C TYR A 217 2.04 -0.84 -11.07
N ILE A 218 2.62 0.33 -10.76
CA ILE A 218 3.59 1.04 -11.61
C ILE A 218 4.83 1.30 -10.76
N ASN A 219 6.03 1.14 -11.33
CA ASN A 219 7.27 1.44 -10.63
C ASN A 219 7.38 2.94 -10.33
N LYS A 220 8.08 3.26 -9.25
CA LYS A 220 8.29 4.66 -8.84
C LYS A 220 9.07 5.44 -9.89
N GLU A 221 10.11 4.84 -10.45
CA GLU A 221 10.95 5.47 -11.47
C GLU A 221 10.19 5.76 -12.78
N ASP A 222 9.30 4.87 -13.21
CA ASP A 222 8.46 5.08 -14.41
C ASP A 222 7.50 6.25 -14.19
N PHE A 223 6.89 6.33 -13.02
CA PHE A 223 6.04 7.47 -12.64
C PHE A 223 6.82 8.78 -12.60
N ASP A 224 7.99 8.79 -11.94
CA ASP A 224 8.84 9.98 -11.86
C ASP A 224 9.33 10.44 -13.24
N SER A 225 9.69 9.49 -14.11
CA SER A 225 10.04 9.76 -15.48
C SER A 225 8.87 10.43 -16.22
N SER A 226 7.67 9.87 -16.10
CA SER A 226 6.46 10.45 -16.72
C SER A 226 6.17 11.85 -16.19
N CYS A 227 6.30 12.10 -14.89
CA CYS A 227 6.15 13.44 -14.31
C CYS A 227 7.11 14.43 -14.93
N LYS A 228 8.41 14.10 -14.97
CA LYS A 228 9.45 14.98 -15.55
C LYS A 228 9.23 15.29 -17.02
N LEU A 229 8.85 14.28 -17.82
CA LEU A 229 8.53 14.47 -19.24
C LEU A 229 7.33 15.40 -19.49
N ASN A 230 6.41 15.47 -18.53
CA ASN A 230 5.23 16.34 -18.58
C ASN A 230 5.40 17.64 -17.78
N GLY A 231 6.61 17.99 -17.36
CA GLY A 231 6.91 19.23 -16.63
C GLY A 231 6.31 19.30 -15.22
N ILE A 232 6.03 18.15 -14.62
CA ILE A 232 5.52 18.02 -13.23
C ILE A 232 6.73 17.72 -12.34
N ASN A 233 7.11 18.65 -11.47
CA ASN A 233 8.21 18.51 -10.50
C ASN A 233 7.71 18.03 -9.15
#